data_725cfa8f768d9b3d2875eea0f815b0e7
#
_entry.id   725cfa8f768d9b3d2875eea0f815b0e7
#
_cell.length_a   1.000
_cell.length_b   1.000
_cell.length_c   1.000
_cell.angle_alpha   90.00
_cell.angle_beta   90.00
_cell.angle_gamma   90.00
#
_symmetry.space_group_name_H-M   'P 1'
#
loop_
_entity.id
_entity.type
_entity.pdbx_description
1 polymer ?
#
loop_
_entity_poly.entity_id
_entity_poly.type
_entity_poly.pdbx_seq_one_letter_code
_entity_poly.pdbx_strand_id
1 'polypeptide(L)'
;FFFISLGTSLGRFLSVTVALVNWFTRHRAKALAFSQFGFSFGGILVPITVYALQAYGWRATAVGSGIIVLLVAWPLTRIIDHRPEHVGEAPDGIPRDLAEQSADGQKRSGSAGFRKTDFTAGEAMKTKAFWFISLGHGTSLLIVGAVMVHLVLHVNGQLGYSLIIAGLVVSLMTAMQIVGLISA
;
A
#
# COMPACT_ATOMS: atom_id res chain seq x y z
N PHE A 1 -3.74 20.81 1.63
CA PHE A 1 -3.22 19.72 0.77
C PHE A 1 -1.82 19.26 1.18
N PHE A 2 -0.88 20.17 1.45
CA PHE A 2 0.50 19.80 1.83
C PHE A 2 0.56 18.84 3.03
N PHE A 3 -0.13 19.13 4.12
CA PHE A 3 -0.16 18.25 5.31
C PHE A 3 -0.82 16.91 5.04
N ILE A 4 -1.84 16.86 4.18
CA ILE A 4 -2.48 15.59 3.78
C ILE A 4 -1.50 14.75 2.97
N SER A 5 -0.80 15.34 2.00
CA SER A 5 0.21 14.65 1.20
C SER A 5 1.38 14.17 2.05
N LEU A 6 1.86 15.00 2.99
CA LEU A 6 2.93 14.62 3.91
C LEU A 6 2.50 13.46 4.82
N GLY A 7 1.32 13.54 5.42
CA GLY A 7 0.77 12.48 6.28
C GLY A 7 0.56 11.17 5.53
N THR A 8 0.04 11.21 4.31
CA THR A 8 -0.13 10.00 3.48
C THR A 8 1.20 9.39 3.04
N SER A 9 2.19 10.20 2.72
CA SER A 9 3.51 9.70 2.31
C SER A 9 4.27 9.06 3.46
N LEU A 10 4.27 9.68 4.64
CA LEU A 10 5.01 9.18 5.81
C LEU A 10 4.28 8.02 6.51
N GLY A 11 2.96 8.13 6.67
CA GLY A 11 2.19 7.16 7.45
C GLY A 11 1.74 5.92 6.69
N ARG A 12 1.63 5.99 5.37
CA ARG A 12 0.92 4.96 4.61
C ARG A 12 1.83 3.98 3.90
N PHE A 13 2.58 4.46 2.91
CA PHE A 13 3.30 3.55 2.01
C PHE A 13 4.59 3.05 2.62
N LEU A 14 5.39 3.95 3.16
CA LEU A 14 6.72 3.61 3.65
C LEU A 14 6.65 2.73 4.90
N SER A 15 5.88 3.14 5.90
CA SER A 15 5.79 2.44 7.18
C SER A 15 5.22 1.03 7.05
N VAL A 16 4.12 0.88 6.29
CA VAL A 16 3.49 -0.43 6.06
C VAL A 16 4.40 -1.33 5.22
N THR A 17 5.03 -0.80 4.17
CA THR A 17 5.94 -1.58 3.32
C THR A 17 7.15 -2.07 4.12
N VAL A 18 7.76 -1.21 4.94
CA VAL A 18 8.91 -1.61 5.78
C VAL A 18 8.49 -2.66 6.80
N ALA A 19 7.35 -2.50 7.46
CA ALA A 19 6.83 -3.50 8.39
C ALA A 19 6.63 -4.85 7.68
N LEU A 20 5.94 -4.89 6.54
CA LEU A 20 5.72 -6.12 5.77
C LEU A 20 7.02 -6.78 5.31
N VAL A 21 8.00 -5.99 4.89
CA VAL A 21 9.32 -6.49 4.48
C VAL A 21 10.09 -7.09 5.67
N ASN A 22 9.88 -6.59 6.87
CA ASN A 22 10.50 -7.13 8.09
C ASN A 22 9.80 -8.41 8.57
N TRP A 23 8.47 -8.46 8.50
CA TRP A 23 7.68 -9.61 8.94
C TRP A 23 7.71 -10.79 7.95
N PHE A 24 7.85 -10.52 6.65
CA PHE A 24 7.81 -11.55 5.61
C PHE A 24 9.09 -11.58 4.79
N THR A 25 9.78 -12.70 4.79
CA THR A 25 10.97 -12.94 3.95
C THR A 25 10.64 -13.83 2.75
N ARG A 26 10.05 -14.99 2.98
CA ARG A 26 9.67 -15.96 1.96
C ARG A 26 8.44 -15.56 1.17
N HIS A 27 7.42 -15.00 1.87
CA HIS A 27 6.14 -14.63 1.29
C HIS A 27 5.99 -13.11 1.08
N ARG A 28 7.12 -12.38 0.99
CA ARG A 28 7.15 -10.91 0.85
C ARG A 28 6.29 -10.39 -0.30
N ALA A 29 6.39 -11.00 -1.49
CA ALA A 29 5.62 -10.58 -2.65
C ALA A 29 4.11 -10.70 -2.42
N LYS A 30 3.67 -11.81 -1.82
CA LYS A 30 2.27 -12.03 -1.47
C LYS A 30 1.78 -11.05 -0.40
N ALA A 31 2.57 -10.79 0.63
CA ALA A 31 2.23 -9.84 1.69
C ALA A 31 2.09 -8.41 1.14
N LEU A 32 3.01 -7.99 0.28
CA LEU A 32 2.94 -6.69 -0.40
C LEU A 32 1.73 -6.61 -1.35
N ALA A 33 1.47 -7.66 -2.13
CA ALA A 33 0.27 -7.73 -2.97
C ALA A 33 -0.99 -7.63 -2.12
N PHE A 34 -1.07 -8.37 -1.01
CA PHE A 34 -2.23 -8.34 -0.13
C PHE A 34 -2.46 -6.95 0.49
N SER A 35 -1.40 -6.20 0.80
CA SER A 35 -1.54 -4.83 1.30
C SER A 35 -2.20 -3.88 0.28
N GLN A 36 -2.06 -4.17 -1.02
CA GLN A 36 -2.69 -3.38 -2.09
C GLN A 36 -4.21 -3.61 -2.19
N PHE A 37 -4.74 -4.72 -1.64
CA PHE A 37 -6.19 -4.92 -1.56
C PHE A 37 -6.90 -3.81 -0.79
N GLY A 38 -6.30 -3.32 0.30
CA GLY A 38 -6.85 -2.20 1.04
C GLY A 38 -7.04 -0.94 0.20
N PHE A 39 -6.14 -0.72 -0.74
CA PHE A 39 -6.21 0.39 -1.70
C PHE A 39 -7.39 0.24 -2.66
N SER A 40 -7.51 -0.93 -3.26
CA SER A 40 -8.59 -1.23 -4.20
C SER A 40 -9.95 -1.27 -3.50
N PHE A 41 -9.99 -1.75 -2.26
CA PHE A 41 -11.21 -1.73 -1.45
C PHE A 41 -11.68 -0.29 -1.16
N GLY A 42 -10.75 0.63 -0.90
CA GLY A 42 -11.05 2.05 -0.77
C GLY A 42 -11.73 2.62 -2.02
N GLY A 43 -11.31 2.21 -3.21
CA GLY A 43 -11.92 2.62 -4.47
C GLY A 43 -13.36 2.10 -4.67
N ILE A 44 -13.67 0.91 -4.16
CA ILE A 44 -15.04 0.36 -4.18
C ILE A 44 -15.98 1.20 -3.31
N LEU A 45 -15.47 1.86 -2.27
CA LEU A 45 -16.25 2.73 -1.39
C LEU A 45 -16.52 4.13 -1.97
N VAL A 46 -15.97 4.47 -3.14
CA VAL A 46 -16.17 5.79 -3.78
C VAL A 46 -17.63 6.16 -3.95
N PRO A 47 -18.56 5.30 -4.42
CA PRO A 47 -19.97 5.67 -4.55
C PRO A 47 -20.63 6.07 -3.22
N ILE A 48 -20.24 5.41 -2.12
CA ILE A 48 -20.73 5.74 -0.76
C ILE A 48 -20.25 7.14 -0.38
N THR A 49 -18.98 7.43 -0.66
CA THR A 49 -18.41 8.77 -0.40
C THR A 49 -19.10 9.85 -1.25
N VAL A 50 -19.39 9.55 -2.52
CA VAL A 50 -20.12 10.44 -3.43
C VAL A 50 -21.56 10.68 -2.92
N TYR A 51 -22.24 9.63 -2.49
CA TYR A 51 -23.58 9.76 -1.90
C TYR A 51 -23.56 10.65 -0.64
N ALA A 52 -22.61 10.40 0.28
CA ALA A 52 -22.45 11.22 1.46
C ALA A 52 -22.15 12.69 1.12
N LEU A 53 -21.33 12.92 0.09
CA LEU A 53 -21.00 14.26 -0.40
C LEU A 53 -22.23 15.02 -0.90
N GLN A 54 -23.13 14.32 -1.62
CA GLN A 54 -24.37 14.91 -2.13
C GLN A 54 -25.40 15.15 -1.01
N ALA A 55 -25.50 14.22 -0.05
CA ALA A 55 -26.49 14.30 1.03
C ALA A 55 -26.10 15.30 2.14
N TYR A 56 -24.84 15.33 2.55
CA TYR A 56 -24.35 16.07 3.72
C TYR A 56 -23.39 17.21 3.36
N GLY A 57 -23.00 17.31 2.10
CA GLY A 57 -22.03 18.29 1.64
C GLY A 57 -20.59 17.91 1.97
N TRP A 58 -19.64 18.61 1.35
CA TRP A 58 -18.22 18.25 1.40
C TRP A 58 -17.59 18.40 2.80
N ARG A 59 -18.01 19.39 3.59
CA ARG A 59 -17.45 19.62 4.94
C ARG A 59 -17.79 18.48 5.90
N ALA A 60 -19.07 18.11 5.96
CA ALA A 60 -19.53 17.03 6.83
C ALA A 60 -18.93 15.69 6.42
N THR A 61 -18.85 15.41 5.11
CA THR A 61 -18.23 14.20 4.58
C THR A 61 -16.72 14.14 4.90
N ALA A 62 -16.01 15.26 4.77
CA ALA A 62 -14.58 15.32 5.09
C ALA A 62 -14.32 15.10 6.59
N VAL A 63 -15.09 15.75 7.47
CA VAL A 63 -14.97 15.56 8.92
C VAL A 63 -15.35 14.13 9.32
N GLY A 64 -16.47 13.62 8.81
CA GLY A 64 -16.93 12.25 9.10
C GLY A 64 -15.92 11.19 8.66
N SER A 65 -15.38 11.32 7.45
CA SER A 65 -14.33 10.40 6.98
C SER A 65 -13.06 10.48 7.82
N GLY A 66 -12.65 11.67 8.24
CA GLY A 66 -11.51 11.85 9.14
C GLY A 66 -11.72 11.18 10.50
N ILE A 67 -12.91 11.31 11.08
CA ILE A 67 -13.25 10.65 12.35
C ILE A 67 -13.22 9.11 12.18
N ILE A 68 -13.81 8.58 11.11
CA ILE A 68 -13.80 7.13 10.83
C ILE A 68 -12.36 6.63 10.70
N VAL A 69 -11.52 7.34 9.96
CA VAL A 69 -10.10 6.97 9.81
C VAL A 69 -9.40 6.96 11.17
N LEU A 70 -9.61 7.96 12.02
CA LEU A 70 -9.01 8.01 13.35
C LEU A 70 -9.49 6.86 14.24
N LEU A 71 -10.79 6.58 14.25
CA LEU A 71 -11.38 5.50 15.05
C LEU A 71 -10.87 4.11 14.63
N VAL A 72 -10.62 3.91 13.34
CA VAL A 72 -10.12 2.62 12.83
C VAL A 72 -8.59 2.56 12.93
N ALA A 73 -7.88 3.60 12.56
CA ALA A 73 -6.43 3.61 12.54
C ALA A 73 -5.83 3.54 13.96
N TRP A 74 -6.42 4.25 14.92
CA TRP A 74 -5.90 4.30 16.30
C TRP A 74 -5.77 2.91 16.96
N PRO A 75 -6.80 2.03 16.99
CA PRO A 75 -6.64 0.69 17.54
C PRO A 75 -5.70 -0.19 16.70
N LEU A 76 -5.73 -0.06 15.37
CA LEU A 76 -4.86 -0.85 14.49
C LEU A 76 -3.38 -0.53 14.70
N THR A 77 -3.02 0.73 14.89
CA THR A 77 -1.61 1.11 15.15
C THR A 77 -1.08 0.55 16.48
N ARG A 78 -1.96 0.20 17.42
CA ARG A 78 -1.58 -0.42 18.69
C ARG A 78 -1.30 -1.92 18.59
N ILE A 79 -1.85 -2.57 17.56
CA ILE A 79 -1.74 -4.02 17.33
C ILE A 79 -0.53 -4.33 16.45
N ILE A 80 -0.14 -3.41 15.56
CA ILE A 80 0.96 -3.63 14.60
C ILE A 80 2.28 -3.30 15.27
N ASP A 81 3.09 -4.33 15.52
CA ASP A 81 4.50 -4.14 15.91
C ASP A 81 5.39 -4.05 14.65
N HIS A 82 6.41 -3.21 14.74
CA HIS A 82 7.28 -2.89 13.60
C HIS A 82 8.25 -4.02 13.25
N ARG A 83 8.58 -4.88 14.21
CA ARG A 83 9.50 -6.01 14.05
C ARG A 83 9.03 -7.25 14.79
N PRO A 84 9.09 -8.42 14.14
CA PRO A 84 8.72 -9.69 14.78
C PRO A 84 9.59 -10.00 16.00
N GLU A 85 10.85 -9.54 16.04
CA GLU A 85 11.77 -9.80 17.14
C GLU A 85 11.30 -9.17 18.48
N HIS A 86 10.53 -8.07 18.44
CA HIS A 86 9.98 -7.41 19.63
C HIS A 86 8.92 -8.27 20.33
N VAL A 87 8.25 -9.14 19.57
CA VAL A 87 7.20 -10.05 20.07
C VAL A 87 7.75 -11.47 20.28
N GLY A 88 9.07 -11.67 20.10
CA GLY A 88 9.71 -12.97 20.26
C GLY A 88 9.52 -13.94 19.12
N GLU A 89 9.02 -13.46 17.96
CA GLU A 89 8.82 -14.25 16.75
C GLU A 89 9.94 -14.02 15.73
N ALA A 90 10.14 -14.99 14.84
CA ALA A 90 10.99 -14.83 13.67
C ALA A 90 10.15 -14.46 12.43
N PRO A 91 10.76 -13.90 11.37
CA PRO A 91 10.07 -13.62 10.12
C PRO A 91 9.33 -14.85 9.58
N ASP A 92 8.21 -14.63 8.91
CA ASP A 92 7.29 -15.66 8.37
C ASP A 92 6.55 -16.49 9.44
N GLY A 93 6.51 -16.05 10.71
CA GLY A 93 5.84 -16.75 11.80
C GLY A 93 6.49 -18.10 12.16
N ILE A 94 7.77 -18.26 11.83
CA ILE A 94 8.52 -19.48 12.18
C ILE A 94 8.91 -19.35 13.67
N PRO A 95 8.68 -20.38 14.51
CA PRO A 95 9.18 -20.37 15.88
C PRO A 95 10.70 -20.13 15.91
N ARG A 96 11.15 -19.28 16.81
CA ARG A 96 12.55 -18.83 16.88
C ARG A 96 13.55 -19.98 16.94
N ASP A 97 13.20 -21.01 17.71
CA ASP A 97 14.02 -22.21 17.87
C ASP A 97 14.25 -22.97 16.55
N LEU A 98 13.22 -23.02 15.69
CA LEU A 98 13.32 -23.64 14.37
C LEU A 98 14.04 -22.74 13.37
N ALA A 99 13.93 -21.42 13.51
CA ALA A 99 14.66 -20.48 12.66
C ALA A 99 16.16 -20.52 12.96
N GLU A 100 16.56 -20.62 14.21
CA GLU A 100 17.97 -20.75 14.63
C GLU A 100 18.57 -22.09 14.17
N GLN A 101 17.85 -23.20 14.29
CA GLN A 101 18.28 -24.51 13.79
C GLN A 101 18.45 -24.50 12.26
N SER A 102 17.54 -23.85 11.53
CA SER A 102 17.62 -23.71 10.07
C SER A 102 18.80 -22.84 9.64
N ALA A 103 19.11 -21.78 10.38
CA ALA A 103 20.23 -20.90 10.11
C ALA A 103 21.59 -21.62 10.35
N ASP A 104 21.66 -22.47 11.35
CA ASP A 104 22.88 -23.25 11.67
C ASP A 104 23.11 -24.37 10.65
N GLY A 105 22.04 -25.01 10.17
CA GLY A 105 22.08 -25.99 9.08
C GLY A 105 22.53 -25.37 7.75
N GLN A 106 22.11 -24.16 7.46
CA GLN A 106 22.43 -23.45 6.22
C GLN A 106 23.88 -22.92 6.22
N LYS A 107 24.43 -22.57 7.37
CA LYS A 107 25.87 -22.25 7.52
C LYS A 107 26.77 -23.45 7.26
N ARG A 108 26.32 -24.65 7.62
CA ARG A 108 27.07 -25.91 7.39
C ARG A 108 27.00 -26.40 5.95
N SER A 109 25.97 -26.03 5.19
CA SER A 109 25.74 -26.52 3.83
C SER A 109 26.49 -25.75 2.74
N GLY A 110 27.30 -24.76 3.04
CA GLY A 110 28.13 -24.05 2.04
C GLY A 110 27.36 -23.41 0.86
N SER A 111 26.04 -23.43 0.90
CA SER A 111 25.22 -22.82 -0.13
C SER A 111 25.46 -21.32 -0.08
N ALA A 112 25.99 -20.76 -1.17
CA ALA A 112 26.18 -19.33 -1.36
C ALA A 112 24.82 -18.63 -1.27
N GLY A 113 24.35 -18.44 -0.03
CA GLY A 113 23.18 -17.62 0.26
C GLY A 113 23.46 -16.24 -0.32
N PHE A 114 22.53 -15.71 -1.07
CA PHE A 114 22.55 -14.32 -1.51
C PHE A 114 22.96 -13.46 -0.33
N ARG A 115 24.19 -12.97 -0.35
CA ARG A 115 24.73 -12.08 0.67
C ARG A 115 23.80 -10.86 0.68
N LYS A 116 23.05 -10.70 1.75
CA LYS A 116 22.18 -9.55 1.94
C LYS A 116 23.11 -8.34 2.01
N THR A 117 23.35 -7.72 0.87
CA THR A 117 24.17 -6.51 0.79
C THR A 117 23.24 -5.39 1.19
N ASP A 118 23.32 -4.96 2.44
CA ASP A 118 22.59 -3.80 2.91
C ASP A 118 23.24 -2.55 2.32
N PHE A 119 22.59 -1.99 1.31
CA PHE A 119 23.00 -0.73 0.71
C PHE A 119 22.57 0.44 1.59
N THR A 120 23.48 1.36 1.85
CA THR A 120 23.09 2.66 2.37
C THR A 120 22.30 3.44 1.31
N ALA A 121 21.46 4.40 1.73
CA ALA A 121 20.69 5.22 0.79
C ALA A 121 21.58 5.90 -0.25
N GLY A 122 22.78 6.37 0.18
CA GLY A 122 23.75 7.01 -0.72
C GLY A 122 24.34 6.04 -1.75
N GLU A 123 24.58 4.79 -1.40
CA GLU A 123 25.06 3.76 -2.34
C GLU A 123 23.98 3.35 -3.31
N ALA A 124 22.74 3.19 -2.84
CA ALA A 124 21.59 2.88 -3.68
C ALA A 124 21.38 3.94 -4.77
N MET A 125 21.43 5.23 -4.40
CA MET A 125 21.30 6.35 -5.34
C MET A 125 22.41 6.43 -6.40
N LYS A 126 23.57 5.80 -6.18
CA LYS A 126 24.65 5.72 -7.18
C LYS A 126 24.42 4.63 -8.22
N THR A 127 23.45 3.73 -7.99
CA THR A 127 23.16 2.64 -8.93
C THR A 127 22.19 3.08 -10.02
N LYS A 128 22.45 2.67 -11.25
CA LYS A 128 21.53 2.90 -12.38
C LYS A 128 20.18 2.22 -12.14
N ALA A 129 20.18 1.04 -11.50
CA ALA A 129 18.96 0.31 -11.17
C ALA A 129 18.00 1.14 -10.31
N PHE A 130 18.50 1.87 -9.30
CA PHE A 130 17.71 2.77 -8.48
C PHE A 130 16.94 3.79 -9.34
N TRP A 131 17.61 4.46 -10.25
CA TRP A 131 16.99 5.49 -11.09
C TRP A 131 15.99 4.91 -12.09
N PHE A 132 16.31 3.80 -12.75
CA PHE A 132 15.37 3.16 -13.69
C PHE A 132 14.11 2.68 -12.99
N ILE A 133 14.23 2.04 -11.83
CA ILE A 133 13.07 1.60 -11.04
C ILE A 133 12.26 2.81 -10.55
N SER A 134 12.92 3.83 -10.01
CA SER A 134 12.27 5.02 -9.47
C SER A 134 11.55 5.81 -10.56
N LEU A 135 12.18 6.03 -11.70
CA LEU A 135 11.57 6.73 -12.83
C LEU A 135 10.41 5.93 -13.42
N GLY A 136 10.60 4.63 -13.63
CA GLY A 136 9.54 3.76 -14.16
C GLY A 136 8.33 3.74 -13.24
N HIS A 137 8.54 3.56 -11.94
CA HIS A 137 7.47 3.58 -10.96
C HIS A 137 6.81 4.98 -10.85
N GLY A 138 7.61 6.04 -10.82
CA GLY A 138 7.12 7.42 -10.76
C GLY A 138 6.28 7.80 -11.99
N THR A 139 6.72 7.42 -13.19
CA THR A 139 5.95 7.63 -14.42
C THR A 139 4.63 6.86 -14.40
N SER A 140 4.65 5.60 -13.94
CA SER A 140 3.43 4.79 -13.79
C SER A 140 2.43 5.46 -12.84
N LEU A 141 2.89 5.92 -11.67
CA LEU A 141 2.03 6.61 -10.70
C LEU A 141 1.48 7.94 -11.25
N LEU A 142 2.27 8.67 -12.03
CA LEU A 142 1.84 9.91 -12.67
C LEU A 142 0.69 9.64 -13.65
N ILE A 143 0.82 8.61 -14.50
CA ILE A 143 -0.22 8.23 -15.46
C ILE A 143 -1.51 7.81 -14.71
N VAL A 144 -1.38 6.91 -13.74
CA VAL A 144 -2.54 6.45 -12.95
C VAL A 144 -3.21 7.62 -12.23
N GLY A 145 -2.43 8.51 -11.61
CA GLY A 145 -2.94 9.69 -10.93
C GLY A 145 -3.67 10.64 -11.88
N ALA A 146 -3.08 10.91 -13.05
CA ALA A 146 -3.71 11.76 -14.07
C ALA A 146 -5.05 11.17 -14.54
N VAL A 147 -5.08 9.88 -14.87
CA VAL A 147 -6.31 9.19 -15.28
C VAL A 147 -7.36 9.26 -14.19
N MET A 148 -7.01 8.95 -12.93
CA MET A 148 -7.95 8.95 -11.82
C MET A 148 -8.57 10.33 -11.56
N VAL A 149 -7.78 11.40 -11.62
CA VAL A 149 -8.26 12.76 -11.41
C VAL A 149 -9.17 13.21 -12.55
N HIS A 150 -8.77 12.96 -13.79
CA HIS A 150 -9.53 13.42 -14.96
C HIS A 150 -10.74 12.56 -15.30
N LEU A 151 -10.75 11.27 -14.91
CA LEU A 151 -11.84 10.34 -15.22
C LEU A 151 -13.19 10.82 -14.69
N VAL A 152 -13.25 11.21 -13.41
CA VAL A 152 -14.49 11.70 -12.78
C VAL A 152 -14.96 12.99 -13.45
N LEU A 153 -14.03 13.92 -13.71
CA LEU A 153 -14.35 15.19 -14.38
C LEU A 153 -14.81 14.97 -15.82
N HIS A 154 -14.22 14.03 -16.53
CA HIS A 154 -14.60 13.69 -17.89
C HIS A 154 -16.01 13.08 -17.95
N VAL A 155 -16.28 12.08 -17.11
CA VAL A 155 -17.58 11.38 -17.09
C VAL A 155 -18.72 12.32 -16.66
N ASN A 156 -18.48 13.14 -15.63
CA ASN A 156 -19.51 14.05 -15.14
C ASN A 156 -19.59 15.35 -15.96
N GLY A 157 -18.45 15.99 -16.22
CA GLY A 157 -18.41 17.33 -16.84
C GLY A 157 -18.56 17.32 -18.35
N GLN A 158 -17.98 16.35 -19.07
CA GLN A 158 -18.00 16.32 -20.52
C GLN A 158 -19.07 15.37 -21.08
N LEU A 159 -19.26 14.20 -20.45
CA LEU A 159 -20.26 13.23 -20.90
C LEU A 159 -21.64 13.46 -20.27
N GLY A 160 -21.76 14.34 -19.29
CA GLY A 160 -23.03 14.70 -18.67
C GLY A 160 -23.64 13.65 -17.75
N TYR A 161 -22.92 12.58 -17.42
CA TYR A 161 -23.41 11.57 -16.49
C TYR A 161 -23.42 12.08 -15.04
N SER A 162 -24.28 11.48 -14.22
CA SER A 162 -24.34 11.84 -12.79
C SER A 162 -23.02 11.52 -12.07
N LEU A 163 -22.73 12.26 -10.99
CA LEU A 163 -21.55 12.05 -10.18
C LEU A 163 -21.49 10.62 -9.59
N ILE A 164 -22.65 10.02 -9.32
CA ILE A 164 -22.78 8.62 -8.87
C ILE A 164 -22.26 7.66 -9.95
N ILE A 165 -22.64 7.87 -11.21
CA ILE A 165 -22.15 7.04 -12.33
C ILE A 165 -20.64 7.20 -12.48
N ALA A 166 -20.11 8.41 -12.40
CA ALA A 166 -18.67 8.64 -12.41
C ALA A 166 -17.95 7.90 -11.26
N GLY A 167 -18.53 7.88 -10.06
CA GLY A 167 -18.06 7.11 -8.92
C GLY A 167 -18.09 5.59 -9.17
N LEU A 168 -19.13 5.07 -9.81
CA LEU A 168 -19.24 3.64 -10.18
C LEU A 168 -18.16 3.23 -11.19
N VAL A 169 -17.82 4.09 -12.15
CA VAL A 169 -16.73 3.84 -13.10
C VAL A 169 -15.39 3.68 -12.37
N VAL A 170 -15.09 4.56 -11.41
CA VAL A 170 -13.90 4.44 -10.57
C VAL A 170 -13.90 3.13 -9.78
N SER A 171 -15.06 2.77 -9.19
CA SER A 171 -15.21 1.53 -8.43
C SER A 171 -14.99 0.29 -9.30
N LEU A 172 -15.50 0.30 -10.53
CA LEU A 172 -15.28 -0.79 -11.48
C LEU A 172 -13.79 -0.93 -11.84
N MET A 173 -13.12 0.19 -12.11
CA MET A 173 -11.67 0.20 -12.36
C MET A 173 -10.89 -0.42 -11.21
N THR A 174 -11.19 -0.02 -9.97
CA THR A 174 -10.49 -0.53 -8.79
C THR A 174 -10.85 -1.99 -8.48
N ALA A 175 -12.08 -2.42 -8.78
CA ALA A 175 -12.47 -3.83 -8.71
C ALA A 175 -11.67 -4.69 -9.69
N MET A 176 -11.46 -4.22 -10.93
CA MET A 176 -10.62 -4.91 -11.90
C MET A 176 -9.14 -4.97 -11.48
N GLN A 177 -8.64 -3.99 -10.73
CA GLN A 177 -7.30 -4.08 -10.14
C GLN A 177 -7.18 -5.24 -9.15
N ILE A 178 -8.23 -5.55 -8.38
CA ILE A 178 -8.24 -6.71 -7.48
C ILE A 178 -8.10 -8.01 -8.27
N VAL A 179 -8.83 -8.14 -9.37
CA VAL A 179 -8.74 -9.32 -10.25
C VAL A 179 -7.31 -9.47 -10.79
N GLY A 180 -6.71 -8.38 -11.27
CA GLY A 180 -5.32 -8.37 -11.72
C GLY A 180 -4.33 -8.78 -10.61
N LEU A 181 -4.58 -8.36 -9.38
CA LEU A 181 -3.72 -8.65 -8.23
C LEU A 181 -3.79 -10.13 -7.80
N ILE A 182 -4.96 -10.77 -7.97
CA ILE A 182 -5.15 -12.20 -7.66
C ILE A 182 -4.51 -13.08 -8.73
N SER A 183 -4.47 -12.60 -9.99
CA SER A 183 -3.96 -13.37 -11.13
C SER A 183 -2.43 -13.31 -11.29
N ALA A 184 -1.75 -12.43 -10.55
CA ALA A 184 -0.30 -12.24 -10.60
C ALA A 184 0.42 -13.06 -9.53
#